data_f721368434f9572ebbdefbfeca571793
#
_entry.id   f721368434f9572ebbdefbfeca571793
#
_cell.length_a   1.000
_cell.length_b   1.000
_cell.length_c   1.000
_cell.angle_alpha   90.00
_cell.angle_beta   90.00
_cell.angle_gamma   90.00
#
_symmetry.space_group_name_H-M   'P 1'
#
loop_
_entity.id
_entity.type
_entity.pdbx_description
1 polymer ?
#
loop_
_entity_poly.entity_id
_entity_poly.type
_entity_poly.pdbx_seq_one_letter_code
_entity_poly.pdbx_strand_id
1 'polypeptide(L)'
;MKSLTFDQNQIIFKEGSFGSTMYDIVSGRVGVFSKYGTTEQTRVAELSAGELFGEMGMIEVYPRSATVVALEDGTQVSEITESELSHYFKDKPEKAIKLMRTLSRRIRETNEKYLNVCKTAYERYEAEKSGSVPNEEIEMIRREYSQFNI
;
A
#
# COMPACT_ATOMS: atom_id res chain seq x y z
N MET A 1 19.20 11.61 -8.70
CA MET A 1 18.85 10.34 -8.01
C MET A 1 20.01 9.92 -7.12
N LYS A 2 19.75 9.62 -5.86
CA LYS A 2 20.76 9.19 -4.87
C LYS A 2 20.64 7.68 -4.65
N SER A 3 21.78 6.95 -4.68
CA SER A 3 21.80 5.53 -4.33
C SER A 3 21.97 5.39 -2.82
N LEU A 4 21.15 4.55 -2.22
CA LEU A 4 21.18 4.23 -0.79
C LEU A 4 21.30 2.72 -0.64
N THR A 5 22.05 2.29 0.39
CA THR A 5 22.23 0.87 0.74
C THR A 5 21.76 0.66 2.17
N PHE A 6 21.06 -0.43 2.41
CA PHE A 6 20.49 -0.81 3.70
C PHE A 6 20.88 -2.23 4.06
N ASP A 7 21.18 -2.46 5.32
CA ASP A 7 21.36 -3.79 5.88
C ASP A 7 20.01 -4.39 6.28
N GLN A 8 19.98 -5.70 6.48
CA GLN A 8 18.77 -6.40 6.91
C GLN A 8 18.17 -5.77 8.17
N ASN A 9 16.84 -5.62 8.17
CA ASN A 9 16.04 -4.99 9.23
C ASN A 9 16.22 -3.47 9.39
N GLN A 10 17.02 -2.81 8.55
CA GLN A 10 17.06 -1.36 8.55
C GLN A 10 15.77 -0.77 7.96
N ILE A 11 15.23 0.25 8.62
CA ILE A 11 14.02 0.95 8.21
C ILE A 11 14.40 2.00 7.16
N ILE A 12 13.76 1.95 6.00
CA ILE A 12 13.93 2.95 4.93
C ILE A 12 13.09 4.19 5.24
N PHE A 13 11.83 4.01 5.62
CA PHE A 13 10.97 5.04 6.19
C PHE A 13 9.87 4.43 7.07
N LYS A 14 9.30 5.24 7.97
CA LYS A 14 8.27 4.80 8.92
C LYS A 14 6.87 5.23 8.49
N GLU A 15 5.89 4.40 8.79
CA GLU A 15 4.46 4.73 8.73
C GLU A 15 4.18 6.04 9.48
N GLY A 16 3.34 6.91 8.92
CA GLY A 16 2.99 8.21 9.49
C GLY A 16 4.04 9.31 9.31
N SER A 17 5.27 9.01 8.87
CA SER A 17 6.26 10.04 8.56
C SER A 17 5.92 10.75 7.24
N PHE A 18 6.34 12.03 7.11
CA PHE A 18 6.25 12.77 5.86
C PHE A 18 7.52 12.57 5.03
N GLY A 19 7.35 12.53 3.71
CA GLY A 19 8.48 12.46 2.77
C GLY A 19 8.01 12.60 1.34
N SER A 20 8.76 13.38 0.56
CA SER A 20 8.50 13.71 -0.85
C SER A 20 9.38 12.92 -1.81
N THR A 21 9.70 11.68 -1.46
CA THR A 21 10.56 10.80 -2.27
C THR A 21 9.87 9.45 -2.51
N MET A 22 10.14 8.86 -3.67
CA MET A 22 9.89 7.45 -3.93
C MET A 22 11.21 6.73 -4.20
N TYR A 23 11.16 5.41 -4.27
CA TYR A 23 12.35 4.56 -4.37
C TYR A 23 12.17 3.50 -5.46
N ASP A 24 13.24 3.28 -6.25
CA ASP A 24 13.39 2.16 -7.17
C ASP A 24 14.34 1.14 -6.55
N ILE A 25 13.90 -0.10 -6.36
CA ILE A 25 14.75 -1.18 -5.84
C ILE A 25 15.73 -1.61 -6.93
N VAL A 26 17.01 -1.38 -6.70
CA VAL A 26 18.10 -1.77 -7.60
C VAL A 26 18.48 -3.23 -7.39
N SER A 27 18.63 -3.63 -6.13
CA SER A 27 18.93 -5.01 -5.72
C SER A 27 18.40 -5.30 -4.31
N GLY A 28 18.20 -6.58 -4.01
CA GLY A 28 17.66 -7.03 -2.74
C GLY A 28 16.13 -6.95 -2.69
N ARG A 29 15.59 -7.03 -1.47
CA ARG A 29 14.15 -7.04 -1.21
C ARG A 29 13.79 -6.13 -0.05
N VAL A 30 12.57 -5.58 -0.08
CA VAL A 30 12.00 -4.80 1.02
C VAL A 30 10.66 -5.36 1.45
N GLY A 31 10.37 -5.29 2.74
CA GLY A 31 9.07 -5.59 3.33
C GLY A 31 8.30 -4.31 3.63
N VAL A 32 7.03 -4.29 3.28
CA VAL A 32 6.08 -3.22 3.60
C VAL A 32 5.21 -3.69 4.75
N PHE A 33 5.21 -2.94 5.85
CA PHE A 33 4.52 -3.33 7.08
C PHE A 33 3.59 -2.23 7.57
N SER A 34 2.39 -2.61 7.98
CA SER A 34 1.54 -1.80 8.82
C SER A 34 1.82 -2.10 10.29
N LYS A 35 1.81 -1.06 11.13
CA LYS A 35 2.04 -1.12 12.58
C LYS A 35 3.36 -1.84 12.95
N TYR A 36 4.41 -1.58 12.18
CA TYR A 36 5.72 -2.21 12.37
C TYR A 36 6.26 -2.03 13.80
N GLY A 37 6.76 -3.12 14.38
CA GLY A 37 7.32 -3.13 15.75
C GLY A 37 6.26 -3.20 16.86
N THR A 38 5.00 -3.42 16.53
CA THR A 38 3.92 -3.64 17.50
C THR A 38 3.41 -5.07 17.46
N THR A 39 2.58 -5.46 18.46
CA THR A 39 1.91 -6.76 18.48
C THR A 39 0.90 -6.96 17.34
N GLU A 40 0.48 -5.88 16.69
CA GLU A 40 -0.46 -5.88 15.57
C GLU A 40 0.25 -5.74 14.21
N GLN A 41 1.58 -5.91 14.18
CA GLN A 41 2.35 -5.83 12.96
C GLN A 41 1.83 -6.79 11.89
N THR A 42 1.58 -6.25 10.71
CA THR A 42 1.16 -7.03 9.55
C THR A 42 2.03 -6.71 8.34
N ARG A 43 2.56 -7.73 7.67
CA ARG A 43 3.24 -7.55 6.39
C ARG A 43 2.20 -7.38 5.28
N VAL A 44 2.18 -6.19 4.70
CA VAL A 44 1.24 -5.80 3.63
C VAL A 44 1.73 -6.28 2.26
N ALA A 45 3.05 -6.18 2.03
CA ALA A 45 3.67 -6.58 0.77
C ALA A 45 5.17 -6.91 0.96
N GLU A 46 5.72 -7.63 0.00
CA GLU A 46 7.15 -7.80 -0.21
C GLU A 46 7.46 -7.36 -1.64
N LEU A 47 8.49 -6.54 -1.82
CA LEU A 47 8.89 -5.97 -3.10
C LEU A 47 10.35 -6.31 -3.37
N SER A 48 10.66 -6.52 -4.65
CA SER A 48 11.96 -6.97 -5.15
C SER A 48 12.57 -6.00 -6.15
N ALA A 49 13.78 -6.29 -6.59
CA ALA A 49 14.49 -5.50 -7.60
C ALA A 49 13.61 -5.17 -8.81
N GLY A 50 13.66 -3.92 -9.22
CA GLY A 50 12.86 -3.37 -10.32
C GLY A 50 11.45 -2.91 -9.94
N GLU A 51 11.05 -3.00 -8.66
CA GLU A 51 9.78 -2.47 -8.16
C GLU A 51 9.97 -1.10 -7.51
N LEU A 52 8.90 -0.30 -7.55
CA LEU A 52 8.85 1.05 -6.99
C LEU A 52 8.03 1.05 -5.71
N PHE A 53 8.41 1.90 -4.74
CA PHE A 53 7.64 2.12 -3.52
C PHE A 53 7.78 3.55 -2.99
N GLY A 54 6.90 3.93 -2.06
CA GLY A 54 6.86 5.27 -1.48
C GLY A 54 6.19 6.32 -2.37
N GLU A 55 5.65 5.91 -3.51
CA GLU A 55 4.98 6.75 -4.50
C GLU A 55 3.76 7.48 -3.93
N MET A 56 2.98 6.81 -3.08
CA MET A 56 1.73 7.36 -2.54
C MET A 56 1.99 8.62 -1.71
N GLY A 57 2.97 8.59 -0.82
CA GLY A 57 3.31 9.75 0.01
C GLY A 57 3.96 10.89 -0.77
N MET A 58 4.53 10.63 -1.94
CA MET A 58 5.11 11.64 -2.81
C MET A 58 4.06 12.30 -3.72
N ILE A 59 3.21 11.49 -4.36
CA ILE A 59 2.23 11.99 -5.36
C ILE A 59 1.11 12.78 -4.68
N GLU A 60 0.63 12.35 -3.51
CA GLU A 60 -0.50 12.96 -2.81
C GLU A 60 -0.09 13.88 -1.65
N VAL A 61 1.21 14.01 -1.36
CA VAL A 61 1.73 14.76 -0.21
C VAL A 61 1.07 14.29 1.10
N TYR A 62 0.97 12.98 1.27
CA TYR A 62 0.31 12.33 2.40
C TYR A 62 1.35 11.63 3.28
N PRO A 63 1.08 11.44 4.59
CA PRO A 63 1.95 10.63 5.44
C PRO A 63 2.15 9.22 4.86
N ARG A 64 3.33 8.64 5.06
CA ARG A 64 3.64 7.27 4.62
C ARG A 64 2.60 6.30 5.16
N SER A 65 1.97 5.53 4.29
CA SER A 65 0.90 4.59 4.62
C SER A 65 1.39 3.30 5.31
N ALA A 66 2.69 3.06 5.32
CA ALA A 66 3.32 1.87 5.91
C ALA A 66 4.79 2.14 6.25
N THR A 67 5.37 1.28 7.07
CA THR A 67 6.83 1.22 7.30
C THR A 67 7.46 0.29 6.27
N VAL A 68 8.55 0.73 5.65
CA VAL A 68 9.34 -0.10 4.71
C VAL A 68 10.69 -0.43 5.31
N VAL A 69 11.05 -1.71 5.25
CA VAL A 69 12.24 -2.29 5.90
C VAL A 69 13.00 -3.15 4.88
N ALA A 70 14.31 -3.05 4.86
CA ALA A 70 15.17 -3.96 4.07
C ALA A 70 15.10 -5.37 4.63
N LEU A 71 14.90 -6.37 3.77
CA LEU A 71 14.79 -7.79 4.16
C LEU A 71 16.12 -8.55 4.00
N GLU A 72 17.09 -7.95 3.34
CA GLU A 72 18.40 -8.56 3.04
C GLU A 72 19.49 -7.52 3.27
N ASP A 73 20.68 -8.00 3.64
CA ASP A 73 21.87 -7.16 3.71
C ASP A 73 22.25 -6.66 2.32
N GLY A 74 22.72 -5.41 2.26
CA GLY A 74 23.11 -4.79 1.00
C GLY A 74 21.97 -4.48 0.05
N THR A 75 20.72 -4.38 0.55
CA THR A 75 19.57 -3.93 -0.27
C THR A 75 19.83 -2.51 -0.78
N GLN A 76 19.85 -2.35 -2.11
CA GLN A 76 20.12 -1.07 -2.77
C GLN A 76 18.84 -0.48 -3.36
N VAL A 77 18.63 0.81 -3.13
CA VAL A 77 17.53 1.58 -3.71
C VAL A 77 18.05 2.89 -4.31
N SER A 78 17.41 3.34 -5.39
CA SER A 78 17.59 4.69 -5.94
C SER A 78 16.48 5.57 -5.40
N GLU A 79 16.85 6.60 -4.65
CA GLU A 79 15.93 7.64 -4.17
C GLU A 79 15.62 8.61 -5.32
N ILE A 80 14.33 8.89 -5.52
CA ILE A 80 13.80 9.76 -6.58
C ILE A 80 12.97 10.84 -5.92
N THR A 81 13.36 12.09 -6.11
CA THR A 81 12.61 13.25 -5.63
C THR A 81 11.52 13.65 -6.61
N GLU A 82 10.56 14.45 -6.17
CA GLU A 82 9.48 14.98 -7.02
C GLU A 82 10.05 15.71 -8.26
N SER A 83 11.09 16.53 -8.07
CA SER A 83 11.74 17.25 -9.17
C SER A 83 12.43 16.34 -10.20
N GLU A 84 12.84 15.14 -9.80
CA GLU A 84 13.49 14.16 -10.68
C GLU A 84 12.48 13.22 -11.37
N LEU A 85 11.22 13.20 -10.90
CA LEU A 85 10.21 12.24 -11.32
C LEU A 85 9.96 12.25 -12.83
N SER A 86 9.78 13.45 -13.39
CA SER A 86 9.52 13.63 -14.84
C SER A 86 10.67 13.09 -15.69
N HIS A 87 11.91 13.39 -15.28
CA HIS A 87 13.11 12.92 -15.96
C HIS A 87 13.27 11.40 -15.83
N TYR A 88 13.04 10.87 -14.64
CA TYR A 88 13.12 9.44 -14.36
C TYR A 88 12.18 8.62 -15.26
N PHE A 89 10.91 9.02 -15.38
CA PHE A 89 9.94 8.32 -16.22
C PHE A 89 10.13 8.58 -17.72
N LYS A 90 10.72 9.71 -18.09
CA LYS A 90 11.12 9.94 -19.48
C LYS A 90 12.21 8.97 -19.91
N ASP A 91 13.17 8.70 -19.03
CA ASP A 91 14.30 7.79 -19.32
C ASP A 91 13.88 6.31 -19.17
N LYS A 92 12.89 6.02 -18.33
CA LYS A 92 12.40 4.66 -18.02
C LYS A 92 10.88 4.59 -18.11
N PRO A 93 10.29 4.76 -19.31
CA PRO A 93 8.83 4.80 -19.46
C PRO A 93 8.14 3.49 -19.04
N GLU A 94 8.82 2.36 -19.15
CA GLU A 94 8.34 1.06 -18.71
C GLU A 94 8.06 1.02 -17.20
N LYS A 95 8.81 1.81 -16.40
CA LYS A 95 8.59 1.93 -14.96
C LYS A 95 7.28 2.65 -14.64
N ALA A 96 6.90 3.68 -15.42
CA ALA A 96 5.62 4.35 -15.27
C ALA A 96 4.46 3.38 -15.55
N ILE A 97 4.55 2.59 -16.62
CA ILE A 97 3.54 1.58 -16.96
C ILE A 97 3.46 0.51 -15.86
N LYS A 98 4.62 0.04 -15.35
CA LYS A 98 4.67 -0.93 -14.25
C LYS A 98 4.01 -0.38 -12.99
N LEU A 99 4.28 0.88 -12.64
CA LEU A 99 3.66 1.55 -11.49
C LEU A 99 2.14 1.64 -11.64
N MET A 100 1.65 2.11 -12.78
CA MET A 100 0.20 2.18 -13.06
C MET A 100 -0.48 0.80 -12.95
N ARG A 101 0.14 -0.24 -13.50
CA ARG A 101 -0.38 -1.62 -13.37
C ARG A 101 -0.43 -2.09 -11.91
N THR A 102 0.61 -1.78 -11.14
CA THR A 102 0.67 -2.13 -9.71
C THR A 102 -0.43 -1.42 -8.92
N LEU A 103 -0.63 -0.12 -9.14
CA LEU A 103 -1.70 0.65 -8.50
C LEU A 103 -3.09 0.13 -8.90
N SER A 104 -3.32 -0.14 -10.19
CA SER A 104 -4.59 -0.73 -10.67
C SER A 104 -4.89 -2.08 -10.02
N ARG A 105 -3.87 -2.93 -9.85
CA ARG A 105 -4.03 -4.23 -9.18
C ARG A 105 -4.36 -4.02 -7.70
N ARG A 106 -3.63 -3.15 -6.99
CA ARG A 106 -3.89 -2.85 -5.57
C ARG A 106 -5.29 -2.31 -5.33
N ILE A 107 -5.79 -1.45 -6.22
CA ILE A 107 -7.17 -0.94 -6.16
C ILE A 107 -8.16 -2.10 -6.28
N ARG A 108 -8.01 -3.00 -7.25
CA ARG A 108 -8.89 -4.16 -7.40
C ARG A 108 -8.88 -5.07 -6.18
N GLU A 109 -7.68 -5.43 -5.69
CA GLU A 109 -7.53 -6.28 -4.51
C GLU A 109 -8.14 -5.63 -3.25
N THR A 110 -8.02 -4.31 -3.11
CA THR A 110 -8.62 -3.56 -2.00
C THR A 110 -10.14 -3.55 -2.12
N ASN A 111 -10.70 -3.31 -3.31
CA ASN A 111 -12.12 -3.35 -3.55
C ASN A 111 -12.71 -4.76 -3.28
N GLU A 112 -12.04 -5.81 -3.74
CA GLU A 112 -12.46 -7.20 -3.46
C GLU A 112 -12.48 -7.52 -1.96
N LYS A 113 -11.43 -7.11 -1.23
CA LYS A 113 -11.38 -7.27 0.23
C LYS A 113 -12.50 -6.50 0.92
N TYR A 114 -12.73 -5.26 0.51
CA TYR A 114 -13.80 -4.43 1.04
C TYR A 114 -15.19 -5.05 0.80
N LEU A 115 -15.47 -5.48 -0.43
CA LEU A 115 -16.72 -6.16 -0.77
C LEU A 115 -16.94 -7.45 0.02
N ASN A 116 -15.87 -8.24 0.23
CA ASN A 116 -15.96 -9.45 1.04
C ASN A 116 -16.28 -9.14 2.51
N VAL A 117 -15.67 -8.09 3.09
CA VAL A 117 -15.99 -7.66 4.48
C VAL A 117 -17.45 -7.20 4.57
N CYS A 118 -17.93 -6.39 3.63
CA CYS A 118 -19.31 -5.94 3.58
C CYS A 118 -20.28 -7.13 3.45
N LYS A 119 -19.98 -8.08 2.56
CA LYS A 119 -20.78 -9.30 2.40
C LYS A 119 -20.86 -10.12 3.68
N THR A 120 -19.71 -10.36 4.34
CA THR A 120 -19.67 -11.10 5.60
C THR A 120 -20.45 -10.39 6.71
N ALA A 121 -20.33 -9.07 6.80
CA ALA A 121 -21.09 -8.27 7.77
C ALA A 121 -22.60 -8.36 7.50
N TYR A 122 -23.01 -8.28 6.24
CA TYR A 122 -24.41 -8.43 5.83
C TYR A 122 -24.97 -9.83 6.14
N GLU A 123 -24.22 -10.88 5.80
CA GLU A 123 -24.62 -12.27 6.09
C GLU A 123 -24.80 -12.52 7.60
N ARG A 124 -23.92 -11.97 8.43
CA ARG A 124 -24.07 -12.04 9.91
C ARG A 124 -25.31 -11.32 10.39
N TYR A 125 -25.56 -10.12 9.85
CA TYR A 125 -26.77 -9.37 10.18
C TYR A 125 -28.05 -10.12 9.82
N GLU A 126 -28.15 -10.68 8.62
CA GLU A 126 -29.32 -11.48 8.21
C GLU A 126 -29.48 -12.73 9.10
N ALA A 127 -28.41 -13.36 9.53
CA ALA A 127 -28.43 -14.49 10.45
C ALA A 127 -28.92 -14.11 11.88
N GLU A 128 -28.56 -12.90 12.35
CA GLU A 128 -28.99 -12.37 13.66
C GLU A 128 -30.42 -11.79 13.65
N LYS A 129 -30.95 -11.48 12.47
CA LYS A 129 -32.24 -10.81 12.29
C LYS A 129 -33.46 -11.62 12.70
N SER A 130 -33.30 -12.89 13.06
CA SER A 130 -34.40 -13.70 13.62
C SER A 130 -34.95 -13.17 14.95
N GLY A 131 -34.59 -11.95 15.40
CA GLY A 131 -35.10 -11.36 16.63
C GLY A 131 -34.71 -9.91 16.95
N SER A 132 -34.04 -9.12 16.13
CA SER A 132 -33.54 -7.79 16.54
C SER A 132 -33.80 -6.66 15.55
N VAL A 133 -33.93 -5.43 16.08
CA VAL A 133 -34.12 -4.17 15.33
C VAL A 133 -32.89 -3.83 14.51
N PRO A 134 -33.02 -3.29 13.27
CA PRO A 134 -31.89 -2.88 12.44
C PRO A 134 -31.03 -1.82 13.14
N ASN A 135 -29.72 -2.01 13.15
CA ASN A 135 -28.76 -1.02 13.64
C ASN A 135 -28.37 -0.09 12.48
N GLU A 136 -28.27 1.22 12.72
CA GLU A 136 -27.92 2.24 11.72
C GLU A 136 -26.60 1.97 10.99
N GLU A 137 -25.61 1.39 11.70
CA GLU A 137 -24.34 0.98 11.10
C GLU A 137 -24.48 -0.06 9.99
N ILE A 138 -25.45 -0.96 10.12
CA ILE A 138 -25.70 -2.05 9.18
C ILE A 138 -26.46 -1.55 7.96
N GLU A 139 -27.34 -0.59 8.12
CA GLU A 139 -27.97 0.10 6.98
C GLU A 139 -26.94 0.92 6.18
N MET A 140 -25.92 1.47 6.84
CA MET A 140 -24.81 2.16 6.18
C MET A 140 -23.96 1.17 5.35
N ILE A 141 -23.58 0.02 5.91
CA ILE A 141 -22.87 -1.05 5.21
C ILE A 141 -23.68 -1.55 4.01
N ARG A 142 -25.00 -1.68 4.15
CA ARG A 142 -25.91 -2.10 3.07
C ARG A 142 -25.95 -1.09 1.92
N ARG A 143 -26.00 0.21 2.22
CA ARG A 143 -25.94 1.28 1.21
C ARG A 143 -24.62 1.26 0.46
N GLU A 144 -23.50 1.15 1.16
CA GLU A 144 -22.17 1.09 0.54
C GLU A 144 -22.02 -0.14 -0.33
N TYR A 145 -22.46 -1.33 0.15
CA TYR A 145 -22.44 -2.56 -0.66
C TYR A 145 -23.24 -2.43 -1.94
N SER A 146 -24.42 -1.79 -1.92
CA SER A 146 -25.26 -1.60 -3.12
C SER A 146 -24.67 -0.61 -4.14
N GLN A 147 -23.79 0.31 -3.73
CA GLN A 147 -23.11 1.24 -4.63
C GLN A 147 -21.96 0.59 -5.43
N PHE A 148 -21.40 -0.51 -4.95
CA PHE A 148 -20.31 -1.23 -5.60
C PHE A 148 -20.76 -2.40 -6.48
N ASN A 149 -22.04 -2.72 -6.47
CA ASN A 149 -22.63 -3.78 -7.29
C ASN A 149 -23.10 -3.21 -8.65
N ILE A 150 -22.11 -2.75 -9.45
CA ILE A 150 -22.32 -2.33 -10.87
C ILE A 150 -21.83 -3.45 -11.78
#